data_4747258a72241e058bd10ff725105533
#
_entry.id   4747258a72241e058bd10ff725105533
#
_cell.length_a   1.000
_cell.length_b   1.000
_cell.length_c   1.000
_cell.angle_alpha   90.00
_cell.angle_beta   90.00
_cell.angle_gamma   90.00
#
_symmetry.space_group_name_H-M   'P 1'
#
loop_
_entity.id
_entity.type
_entity.pdbx_description
1 polymer ?
#
loop_
_entity_poly.entity_id
_entity_poly.type
_entity_poly.pdbx_seq_one_letter_code
_entity_poly.pdbx_strand_id
1 'polypeptide(L)'
;MMQKLIAQIEKGKPFFEKLSRNIYLRAIRDGFISAMPVILFSSIFLLIAYVPNIFGFKWDKGMEAILMKPYNYTMGLVAFLVAGTTAKSLTDSFNRKLESTNQINFISTMLAAMCGFLFLASDPAKDGGFLSAFMGTKGLLTAFLSAFVTVIVYNFCVKRNITIKMPKEVPPNISQVFKDLIPFSAVIIILYALDLVIRNSFKSNVAEGILKLFEPLFTAADGWIGVTIIFGAFALFWFVGIHGPSIVEPAIAAITYANIEANFKLLQAGEHADKIITSGTQMFIVTFGGTGATLVVPFMFMWMTKSKRNKAIGRASVVPTFFGVNEPILFGAPLVLNPVFFIPFVLAPIVNVWIFKLFVEVLGMNSFSVNLPWTTPGPLGIIMGTGFGLWSFVLAITLIVVDIIIYYPFLKVYDSEILDEEEGRKESNSDLKEKVAANFDTKKADSILAASGVSDDAAKASNITEQTNVLVLCAGGGTSGLLANALNKAAEEYHVPVKAAAGGYG
;
A
#
# COMPACT_ATOMS: atom_id res chain seq x y z
N MET A 1 5.77 27.90 -14.53
CA MET A 1 6.70 26.93 -13.95
C MET A 1 6.03 25.58 -13.67
N MET A 2 4.91 25.57 -12.98
CA MET A 2 4.10 24.39 -12.60
C MET A 2 3.65 23.55 -13.80
N GLN A 3 3.09 24.15 -14.86
CA GLN A 3 2.70 23.45 -16.09
C GLN A 3 3.87 22.75 -16.80
N LYS A 4 5.08 23.34 -16.77
CA LYS A 4 6.28 22.69 -17.29
C LYS A 4 6.71 21.49 -16.46
N LEU A 5 6.54 21.56 -15.13
CA LEU A 5 6.85 20.46 -14.22
C LEU A 5 5.86 19.31 -14.42
N ILE A 6 4.56 19.60 -14.49
CA ILE A 6 3.52 18.60 -14.78
C ILE A 6 3.78 17.93 -16.14
N ALA A 7 4.08 18.70 -17.18
CA ALA A 7 4.42 18.15 -18.50
C ALA A 7 5.69 17.28 -18.49
N GLN A 8 6.67 17.58 -17.64
CA GLN A 8 7.85 16.72 -17.47
C GLN A 8 7.51 15.41 -16.72
N ILE A 9 6.65 15.48 -15.71
CA ILE A 9 6.18 14.30 -14.97
C ILE A 9 5.32 13.42 -15.89
N GLU A 10 4.45 14.02 -16.69
CA GLU A 10 3.65 13.29 -17.69
C GLU A 10 4.53 12.59 -18.74
N LYS A 11 5.63 13.18 -19.16
CA LYS A 11 6.62 12.50 -20.02
C LYS A 11 7.27 11.30 -19.36
N GLY A 12 7.41 11.32 -18.03
CA GLY A 12 7.90 10.18 -17.25
C GLY A 12 6.87 9.07 -17.03
N LYS A 13 5.57 9.36 -17.19
CA LYS A 13 4.47 8.43 -16.91
C LYS A 13 4.63 7.06 -17.58
N PRO A 14 5.00 6.94 -18.88
CA PRO A 14 5.20 5.63 -19.52
C PRO A 14 6.31 4.79 -18.86
N PHE A 15 7.38 5.43 -18.37
CA PHE A 15 8.45 4.73 -17.64
C PHE A 15 7.94 4.20 -16.31
N PHE A 16 7.21 5.00 -15.54
CA PHE A 16 6.67 4.60 -14.25
C PHE A 16 5.57 3.54 -14.39
N GLU A 17 4.73 3.62 -15.42
CA GLU A 17 3.77 2.56 -15.73
C GLU A 17 4.46 1.24 -16.08
N LYS A 18 5.56 1.28 -16.86
CA LYS A 18 6.36 0.09 -17.15
C LYS A 18 6.98 -0.50 -15.88
N LEU A 19 7.41 0.34 -14.95
CA LEU A 19 7.95 -0.09 -13.67
C LEU A 19 6.87 -0.72 -12.79
N SER A 20 5.69 -0.11 -12.67
CA SER A 20 4.55 -0.65 -11.90
C SER A 20 4.00 -1.97 -12.46
N ARG A 21 4.16 -2.19 -13.77
CA ARG A 21 3.78 -3.45 -14.45
C ARG A 21 4.89 -4.51 -14.43
N ASN A 22 6.02 -4.23 -13.78
CA ASN A 22 7.11 -5.20 -13.66
C ASN A 22 6.64 -6.40 -12.82
N ILE A 23 6.73 -7.60 -13.41
CA ILE A 23 6.21 -8.84 -12.79
C ILE A 23 6.96 -9.22 -11.51
N TYR A 24 8.25 -8.89 -11.40
CA TYR A 24 9.06 -9.18 -10.21
C TYR A 24 8.70 -8.27 -9.04
N LEU A 25 8.56 -6.95 -9.29
CA LEU A 25 8.13 -6.00 -8.26
C LEU A 25 6.71 -6.30 -7.80
N ARG A 26 5.82 -6.65 -8.74
CA ARG A 26 4.46 -7.11 -8.42
C ARG A 26 4.49 -8.37 -7.55
N ALA A 27 5.35 -9.34 -7.89
CA ALA A 27 5.45 -10.59 -7.12
C ALA A 27 5.94 -10.34 -5.68
N ILE A 28 6.87 -9.40 -5.45
CA ILE A 28 7.27 -8.97 -4.10
C ILE A 28 6.06 -8.40 -3.35
N ARG A 29 5.38 -7.41 -3.93
CA ARG A 29 4.21 -6.77 -3.32
C ARG A 29 3.12 -7.79 -2.97
N ASP A 30 2.71 -8.59 -3.94
CA ASP A 30 1.61 -9.55 -3.78
C ASP A 30 2.00 -10.70 -2.84
N GLY A 31 3.30 -11.04 -2.78
CA GLY A 31 3.87 -11.98 -1.83
C GLY A 31 3.75 -11.47 -0.39
N PHE A 32 4.06 -10.20 -0.14
CA PHE A 32 3.84 -9.57 1.17
C PHE A 32 2.37 -9.45 1.54
N ILE A 33 1.50 -9.05 0.61
CA ILE A 33 0.05 -8.99 0.84
C ILE A 33 -0.47 -10.36 1.26
N SER A 34 -0.01 -11.44 0.63
CA SER A 34 -0.38 -12.80 1.01
C SER A 34 0.12 -13.20 2.39
N ALA A 35 1.25 -12.64 2.85
CA ALA A 35 1.81 -12.87 4.19
C ALA A 35 1.23 -11.89 5.26
N MET A 36 0.45 -10.88 4.88
CA MET A 36 -0.06 -9.86 5.79
C MET A 36 -0.81 -10.42 7.01
N PRO A 37 -1.67 -11.47 6.89
CA PRO A 37 -2.32 -12.04 8.06
C PRO A 37 -1.34 -12.53 9.11
N VAL A 38 -0.20 -13.11 8.70
CA VAL A 38 0.87 -13.59 9.61
C VAL A 38 1.52 -12.40 10.33
N ILE A 39 1.82 -11.33 9.58
CA ILE A 39 2.45 -10.11 10.12
C ILE A 39 1.53 -9.41 11.12
N LEU A 40 0.25 -9.22 10.77
CA LEU A 40 -0.71 -8.55 11.65
C LEU A 40 -1.02 -9.37 12.89
N PHE A 41 -1.22 -10.68 12.74
CA PHE A 41 -1.45 -11.58 13.88
C PHE A 41 -0.28 -11.54 14.88
N SER A 42 0.96 -11.59 14.38
CA SER A 42 2.16 -11.52 15.23
C SER A 42 2.23 -10.22 16.03
N SER A 43 1.82 -9.10 15.44
CA SER A 43 1.84 -7.78 16.08
C SER A 43 0.88 -7.67 17.26
N ILE A 44 -0.23 -8.43 17.28
CA ILE A 44 -1.15 -8.48 18.42
C ILE A 44 -0.44 -8.99 19.66
N PHE A 45 0.37 -10.02 19.54
CA PHE A 45 1.11 -10.58 20.67
C PHE A 45 2.20 -9.64 21.17
N LEU A 46 2.83 -8.86 20.30
CA LEU A 46 3.74 -7.80 20.70
C LEU A 46 3.03 -6.75 21.55
N LEU A 47 1.84 -6.29 21.11
CA LEU A 47 1.07 -5.32 21.87
C LEU A 47 0.68 -5.86 23.25
N ILE A 48 0.21 -7.10 23.34
CA ILE A 48 -0.16 -7.73 24.60
C ILE A 48 1.06 -7.87 25.53
N ALA A 49 2.23 -8.23 24.98
CA ALA A 49 3.42 -8.43 25.77
C ALA A 49 4.04 -7.12 26.30
N TYR A 50 4.01 -6.03 25.52
CA TYR A 50 4.81 -4.84 25.82
C TYR A 50 4.02 -3.56 26.14
N VAL A 51 2.75 -3.42 25.69
CA VAL A 51 1.93 -2.25 26.06
C VAL A 51 1.73 -2.13 27.59
N PRO A 52 1.52 -3.19 28.36
CA PRO A 52 1.40 -3.08 29.81
C PRO A 52 2.62 -2.45 30.49
N ASN A 53 3.82 -2.60 29.91
CA ASN A 53 5.05 -2.00 30.47
C ASN A 53 4.99 -0.47 30.55
N ILE A 54 4.23 0.17 29.66
CA ILE A 54 4.04 1.63 29.62
C ILE A 54 3.27 2.11 30.86
N PHE A 55 2.37 1.25 31.35
CA PHE A 55 1.57 1.54 32.54
C PHE A 55 2.23 1.01 33.83
N GLY A 56 3.53 0.64 33.76
CA GLY A 56 4.30 0.17 34.91
C GLY A 56 4.10 -1.31 35.26
N PHE A 57 3.27 -2.04 34.50
CA PHE A 57 3.09 -3.48 34.69
C PHE A 57 4.04 -4.25 33.77
N LYS A 58 4.84 -5.15 34.34
CA LYS A 58 5.76 -6.02 33.59
C LYS A 58 5.37 -7.48 33.83
N TRP A 59 5.25 -8.23 32.73
CA TRP A 59 5.11 -9.67 32.82
C TRP A 59 6.36 -10.29 33.42
N ASP A 60 6.20 -11.41 34.15
CA ASP A 60 7.35 -12.22 34.51
C ASP A 60 7.95 -12.88 33.25
N LYS A 61 9.23 -13.27 33.30
CA LYS A 61 9.96 -13.85 32.17
C LYS A 61 9.30 -15.10 31.56
N GLY A 62 8.58 -15.89 32.39
CA GLY A 62 7.89 -17.08 31.91
C GLY A 62 6.68 -16.71 31.06
N MET A 63 5.85 -15.77 31.54
CA MET A 63 4.69 -15.28 30.83
C MET A 63 5.09 -14.52 29.55
N GLU A 64 6.14 -13.69 29.61
CA GLU A 64 6.69 -13.00 28.43
C GLU A 64 7.11 -14.01 27.36
N ALA A 65 7.81 -15.08 27.71
CA ALA A 65 8.21 -16.13 26.77
C ALA A 65 6.99 -16.83 26.13
N ILE A 66 5.92 -17.06 26.89
CA ILE A 66 4.67 -17.65 26.42
C ILE A 66 4.00 -16.69 25.40
N LEU A 67 3.90 -15.41 25.74
CA LEU A 67 3.30 -14.38 24.87
C LEU A 67 4.12 -14.16 23.59
N MET A 68 5.45 -14.26 23.67
CA MET A 68 6.33 -14.10 22.52
C MET A 68 6.43 -15.34 21.63
N LYS A 69 6.02 -16.51 22.08
CA LYS A 69 6.07 -17.73 21.28
C LYS A 69 5.30 -17.62 19.96
N PRO A 70 4.03 -17.15 19.92
CA PRO A 70 3.32 -16.96 18.66
C PRO A 70 4.04 -15.97 17.71
N TYR A 71 4.60 -14.88 18.23
CA TYR A 71 5.41 -13.95 17.42
C TYR A 71 6.61 -14.65 16.79
N ASN A 72 7.40 -15.39 17.57
CA ASN A 72 8.60 -16.05 17.09
C ASN A 72 8.29 -17.14 16.04
N TYR A 73 7.14 -17.83 16.16
CA TYR A 73 6.71 -18.87 15.22
C TYR A 73 5.92 -18.33 14.00
N THR A 74 5.66 -17.05 13.94
CA THR A 74 5.01 -16.37 12.82
C THR A 74 5.96 -15.35 12.17
N MET A 75 6.20 -14.21 12.80
CA MET A 75 7.10 -13.17 12.28
C MET A 75 8.56 -13.64 12.20
N GLY A 76 8.99 -14.48 13.15
CA GLY A 76 10.33 -15.09 13.13
C GLY A 76 10.59 -16.01 11.93
N LEU A 77 9.55 -16.41 11.20
CA LEU A 77 9.62 -17.22 9.97
C LEU A 77 9.15 -16.46 8.72
N VAL A 78 8.96 -15.15 8.80
CA VAL A 78 8.30 -14.39 7.73
C VAL A 78 9.03 -14.49 6.38
N ALA A 79 10.36 -14.47 6.35
CA ALA A 79 11.09 -14.61 5.08
C ALA A 79 10.92 -15.99 4.45
N PHE A 80 10.90 -17.05 5.25
CA PHE A 80 10.62 -18.41 4.77
C PHE A 80 9.23 -18.49 4.12
N LEU A 81 8.21 -17.89 4.74
CA LEU A 81 6.86 -17.83 4.20
C LEU A 81 6.77 -16.94 2.95
N VAL A 82 7.45 -15.79 2.96
CA VAL A 82 7.48 -14.84 1.84
C VAL A 82 8.22 -15.43 0.63
N ALA A 83 9.22 -16.30 0.81
CA ALA A 83 9.83 -17.03 -0.30
C ALA A 83 8.77 -17.83 -1.09
N GLY A 84 7.89 -18.54 -0.38
CA GLY A 84 6.80 -19.30 -0.99
C GLY A 84 5.74 -18.41 -1.63
N THR A 85 5.23 -17.40 -0.92
CA THR A 85 4.16 -16.53 -1.42
C THR A 85 4.60 -15.67 -2.60
N THR A 86 5.86 -15.20 -2.60
CA THR A 86 6.46 -14.47 -3.74
C THR A 86 6.63 -15.39 -4.95
N ALA A 87 7.09 -16.63 -4.75
CA ALA A 87 7.19 -17.62 -5.82
C ALA A 87 5.82 -17.92 -6.44
N LYS A 88 4.78 -18.10 -5.63
CA LYS A 88 3.39 -18.27 -6.10
C LYS A 88 2.94 -17.09 -6.94
N SER A 89 3.13 -15.88 -6.47
CA SER A 89 2.68 -14.67 -7.15
C SER A 89 3.40 -14.44 -8.48
N LEU A 90 4.71 -14.73 -8.52
CA LEU A 90 5.49 -14.69 -9.75
C LEU A 90 5.07 -15.80 -10.73
N THR A 91 4.78 -17.00 -10.22
CA THR A 91 4.26 -18.12 -11.01
C THR A 91 2.95 -17.75 -11.70
N ASP A 92 2.01 -17.15 -11.00
CA ASP A 92 0.75 -16.68 -11.59
C ASP A 92 0.99 -15.67 -12.73
N SER A 93 1.98 -14.78 -12.54
CA SER A 93 2.35 -13.80 -13.56
C SER A 93 2.96 -14.44 -14.81
N PHE A 94 3.72 -15.52 -14.66
CA PHE A 94 4.23 -16.31 -15.80
C PHE A 94 3.15 -17.16 -16.45
N ASN A 95 2.28 -17.78 -15.66
CA ASN A 95 1.19 -18.64 -16.15
C ASN A 95 0.21 -17.89 -17.05
N ARG A 96 -0.02 -16.59 -16.80
CA ARG A 96 -0.82 -15.73 -17.69
C ARG A 96 -0.27 -15.64 -19.14
N LYS A 97 1.01 -15.98 -19.34
CA LYS A 97 1.69 -15.97 -20.65
C LYS A 97 1.93 -17.34 -21.23
N LEU A 98 1.61 -18.38 -20.47
CA LEU A 98 1.76 -19.78 -20.89
C LEU A 98 0.42 -20.33 -21.36
N GLU A 99 0.48 -21.36 -22.21
CA GLU A 99 -0.73 -22.07 -22.63
C GLU A 99 -1.42 -22.72 -21.44
N SER A 100 -2.74 -22.72 -21.42
CA SER A 100 -3.56 -23.27 -20.32
C SER A 100 -3.30 -24.75 -20.04
N THR A 101 -2.82 -25.49 -21.06
CA THR A 101 -2.50 -26.92 -20.97
C THR A 101 -1.08 -27.20 -20.45
N ASN A 102 -0.21 -26.19 -20.35
CA ASN A 102 1.19 -26.36 -19.95
C ASN A 102 1.63 -25.25 -18.97
N GLN A 103 0.92 -25.17 -17.85
CA GLN A 103 1.19 -24.20 -16.80
C GLN A 103 2.17 -24.73 -15.75
N ILE A 104 2.83 -23.81 -15.06
CA ILE A 104 3.69 -24.10 -13.92
C ILE A 104 2.81 -24.37 -12.70
N ASN A 105 3.08 -25.43 -11.98
CA ASN A 105 2.41 -25.74 -10.73
C ASN A 105 2.88 -24.81 -9.61
N PHE A 106 2.00 -23.94 -9.14
CA PHE A 106 2.32 -22.94 -8.13
C PHE A 106 2.65 -23.55 -6.74
N ILE A 107 2.03 -24.69 -6.38
CA ILE A 107 2.35 -25.38 -5.13
C ILE A 107 3.79 -25.90 -5.17
N SER A 108 4.19 -26.50 -6.29
CA SER A 108 5.54 -27.01 -6.46
C SER A 108 6.59 -25.89 -6.41
N THR A 109 6.32 -24.73 -7.05
CA THR A 109 7.22 -23.57 -6.97
C THR A 109 7.28 -22.96 -5.57
N MET A 110 6.17 -22.90 -4.82
CA MET A 110 6.18 -22.49 -3.42
C MET A 110 7.10 -23.37 -2.59
N LEU A 111 6.91 -24.68 -2.66
CA LEU A 111 7.72 -25.63 -1.90
C LEU A 111 9.19 -25.58 -2.30
N ALA A 112 9.48 -25.51 -3.61
CA ALA A 112 10.85 -25.40 -4.10
C ALA A 112 11.56 -24.11 -3.64
N ALA A 113 10.85 -22.98 -3.66
CA ALA A 113 11.39 -21.71 -3.18
C ALA A 113 11.64 -21.71 -1.67
N MET A 114 10.74 -22.31 -0.89
CA MET A 114 10.91 -22.44 0.56
C MET A 114 12.07 -23.38 0.90
N CYS A 115 12.18 -24.54 0.24
CA CYS A 115 13.32 -25.44 0.41
C CYS A 115 14.63 -24.77 -0.02
N GLY A 116 14.64 -24.13 -1.18
CA GLY A 116 15.80 -23.40 -1.69
C GLY A 116 16.26 -22.28 -0.76
N PHE A 117 15.31 -21.55 -0.17
CA PHE A 117 15.58 -20.52 0.83
C PHE A 117 16.32 -21.07 2.06
N LEU A 118 15.96 -22.28 2.54
CA LEU A 118 16.64 -22.91 3.68
C LEU A 118 18.11 -23.15 3.41
N PHE A 119 18.49 -23.58 2.20
CA PHE A 119 19.91 -23.74 1.84
C PHE A 119 20.66 -22.41 1.89
N LEU A 120 20.04 -21.32 1.47
CA LEU A 120 20.67 -20.01 1.39
C LEU A 120 20.74 -19.26 2.74
N ALA A 121 19.80 -19.55 3.67
CA ALA A 121 19.54 -18.70 4.84
C ALA A 121 19.69 -19.43 6.17
N SER A 122 19.95 -20.73 6.18
CA SER A 122 19.99 -21.50 7.43
C SER A 122 21.22 -22.38 7.51
N ASP A 123 21.69 -22.56 8.76
CA ASP A 123 22.73 -23.51 9.10
C ASP A 123 22.12 -24.63 9.98
N PRO A 124 22.67 -25.85 9.93
CA PRO A 124 22.23 -26.92 10.81
C PRO A 124 22.52 -26.57 12.28
N ALA A 125 21.57 -26.84 13.16
CA ALA A 125 21.73 -26.72 14.60
C ALA A 125 22.48 -27.97 15.13
N LYS A 126 23.22 -27.79 16.24
CA LYS A 126 24.03 -28.88 16.84
C LYS A 126 23.23 -30.09 17.26
N ASP A 127 21.99 -29.87 17.72
CA ASP A 127 21.09 -30.91 18.23
C ASP A 127 20.03 -31.33 17.19
N GLY A 128 20.26 -31.05 15.93
CA GLY A 128 19.33 -31.27 14.83
C GLY A 128 18.41 -30.07 14.58
N GLY A 129 17.82 -30.01 13.37
CA GLY A 129 17.00 -28.88 12.93
C GLY A 129 17.83 -27.77 12.29
N PHE A 130 17.28 -26.55 12.25
CA PHE A 130 17.84 -25.43 11.51
C PHE A 130 17.94 -24.19 12.39
N LEU A 131 19.01 -23.43 12.24
CA LEU A 131 19.13 -22.11 12.87
C LEU A 131 18.21 -21.12 12.18
N SER A 132 17.42 -20.39 12.97
CA SER A 132 16.38 -19.48 12.47
C SER A 132 16.86 -18.02 12.30
N ALA A 133 18.16 -17.73 12.42
CA ALA A 133 18.70 -16.37 12.46
C ALA A 133 18.30 -15.48 11.25
N PHE A 134 18.12 -16.08 10.08
CA PHE A 134 17.71 -15.39 8.84
C PHE A 134 16.33 -15.85 8.33
N MET A 135 15.54 -16.60 9.09
CA MET A 135 14.19 -17.00 8.70
C MET A 135 13.17 -15.86 8.86
N GLY A 136 13.44 -14.88 9.71
CA GLY A 136 12.68 -13.65 9.89
C GLY A 136 13.03 -12.57 8.86
N THR A 137 12.76 -11.31 9.21
CA THR A 137 12.91 -10.15 8.30
C THR A 137 14.30 -9.99 7.70
N LYS A 138 15.35 -10.41 8.39
CA LYS A 138 16.74 -10.36 7.88
C LYS A 138 16.97 -11.19 6.63
N GLY A 139 16.16 -12.22 6.39
CA GLY A 139 16.25 -13.09 5.22
C GLY A 139 15.40 -12.67 4.03
N LEU A 140 14.64 -11.57 4.09
CA LEU A 140 13.67 -11.18 3.05
C LEU A 140 14.29 -11.02 1.66
N LEU A 141 15.45 -10.38 1.53
CA LEU A 141 16.13 -10.27 0.24
C LEU A 141 16.52 -11.63 -0.34
N THR A 142 16.96 -12.54 0.52
CA THR A 142 17.28 -13.92 0.16
C THR A 142 16.03 -14.70 -0.23
N ALA A 143 14.89 -14.42 0.41
CA ALA A 143 13.60 -15.02 0.05
C ALA A 143 13.19 -14.62 -1.38
N PHE A 144 13.37 -13.35 -1.77
CA PHE A 144 13.12 -12.91 -3.15
C PHE A 144 14.06 -13.57 -4.15
N LEU A 145 15.34 -13.67 -3.82
CA LEU A 145 16.31 -14.37 -4.66
C LEU A 145 15.87 -15.82 -4.89
N SER A 146 15.57 -16.56 -3.82
CA SER A 146 15.09 -17.94 -3.90
C SER A 146 13.82 -18.06 -4.75
N ALA A 147 12.84 -17.20 -4.53
CA ALA A 147 11.58 -17.19 -5.28
C ALA A 147 11.82 -16.94 -6.77
N PHE A 148 12.63 -15.93 -7.12
CA PHE A 148 12.89 -15.56 -8.51
C PHE A 148 13.64 -16.65 -9.26
N VAL A 149 14.72 -17.16 -8.68
CA VAL A 149 15.49 -18.27 -9.29
C VAL A 149 14.57 -19.47 -9.52
N THR A 150 13.78 -19.83 -8.51
CA THR A 150 12.84 -20.96 -8.59
C THR A 150 11.90 -20.81 -9.78
N VAL A 151 11.18 -19.70 -9.87
CA VAL A 151 10.17 -19.55 -10.92
C VAL A 151 10.79 -19.41 -12.31
N ILE A 152 11.96 -18.79 -12.43
CA ILE A 152 12.70 -18.72 -13.69
C ILE A 152 13.09 -20.11 -14.17
N VAL A 153 13.61 -20.97 -13.27
CA VAL A 153 13.99 -22.36 -13.61
C VAL A 153 12.77 -23.17 -14.02
N TYR A 154 11.66 -23.09 -13.25
CA TYR A 154 10.42 -23.77 -13.62
C TYR A 154 9.89 -23.30 -14.98
N ASN A 155 9.84 -22.00 -15.21
CA ASN A 155 9.40 -21.46 -16.50
C ASN A 155 10.29 -21.92 -17.67
N PHE A 156 11.59 -22.01 -17.45
CA PHE A 156 12.51 -22.56 -18.45
C PHE A 156 12.21 -24.02 -18.75
N CYS A 157 12.05 -24.85 -17.71
CA CYS A 157 11.74 -26.27 -17.86
C CYS A 157 10.39 -26.50 -18.55
N VAL A 158 9.35 -25.79 -18.15
CA VAL A 158 8.01 -25.91 -18.73
C VAL A 158 8.00 -25.49 -20.20
N LYS A 159 8.60 -24.35 -20.54
CA LYS A 159 8.69 -23.88 -21.93
C LYS A 159 9.47 -24.82 -22.86
N ARG A 160 10.47 -25.53 -22.32
CA ARG A 160 11.29 -26.45 -23.07
C ARG A 160 10.80 -27.90 -22.97
N ASN A 161 9.67 -28.14 -22.26
CA ASN A 161 9.14 -29.49 -21.99
C ASN A 161 10.20 -30.43 -21.36
N ILE A 162 11.08 -29.88 -20.50
CA ILE A 162 12.08 -30.64 -19.73
C ILE A 162 11.36 -31.22 -18.50
N THR A 163 10.78 -32.38 -18.69
CA THR A 163 9.96 -33.07 -17.69
C THR A 163 10.06 -34.58 -17.85
N ILE A 164 9.73 -35.33 -16.80
CA ILE A 164 9.50 -36.79 -16.93
C ILE A 164 8.12 -36.99 -17.53
N LYS A 165 8.08 -37.56 -18.73
CA LYS A 165 6.82 -37.86 -19.44
C LYS A 165 6.26 -39.18 -18.91
N MET A 166 5.01 -39.12 -18.45
CA MET A 166 4.27 -40.31 -18.00
C MET A 166 3.32 -40.79 -19.09
N PRO A 167 3.04 -42.13 -19.13
CA PRO A 167 2.02 -42.69 -20.00
C PRO A 167 0.65 -42.05 -19.78
N LYS A 168 -0.24 -42.06 -20.79
CA LYS A 168 -1.57 -41.44 -20.74
C LYS A 168 -2.52 -42.06 -19.71
N GLU A 169 -2.24 -43.29 -19.32
CA GLU A 169 -2.99 -44.09 -18.35
C GLU A 169 -2.77 -43.62 -16.91
N VAL A 170 -1.71 -42.81 -16.67
CA VAL A 170 -1.38 -42.30 -15.34
C VAL A 170 -2.28 -41.12 -15.02
N PRO A 171 -2.96 -41.09 -13.84
CA PRO A 171 -3.80 -39.98 -13.41
C PRO A 171 -3.06 -38.63 -13.48
N PRO A 172 -3.77 -37.51 -13.86
CA PRO A 172 -3.13 -36.21 -14.08
C PRO A 172 -2.38 -35.66 -12.86
N ASN A 173 -2.88 -35.88 -11.65
CA ASN A 173 -2.23 -35.46 -10.40
C ASN A 173 -0.88 -36.16 -10.18
N ILE A 174 -0.79 -37.45 -10.47
CA ILE A 174 0.47 -38.21 -10.37
C ILE A 174 1.43 -37.78 -11.49
N SER A 175 0.93 -37.65 -12.71
CA SER A 175 1.72 -37.14 -13.84
C SER A 175 2.32 -35.77 -13.57
N GLN A 176 1.59 -34.88 -12.86
CA GLN A 176 2.08 -33.54 -12.48
C GLN A 176 3.26 -33.61 -11.49
N VAL A 177 3.24 -34.52 -10.53
CA VAL A 177 4.35 -34.71 -9.56
C VAL A 177 5.64 -35.07 -10.31
N PHE A 178 5.57 -35.98 -11.29
CA PHE A 178 6.75 -36.35 -12.09
C PHE A 178 7.21 -35.23 -13.05
N LYS A 179 6.27 -34.40 -13.55
CA LYS A 179 6.62 -33.21 -14.33
C LYS A 179 7.40 -32.19 -13.48
N ASP A 180 7.04 -32.03 -12.21
CA ASP A 180 7.66 -31.07 -11.31
C ASP A 180 9.00 -31.54 -10.72
N LEU A 181 9.31 -32.83 -10.78
CA LEU A 181 10.51 -33.40 -10.15
C LEU A 181 11.82 -32.85 -10.74
N ILE A 182 11.91 -32.72 -12.07
CA ILE A 182 13.11 -32.18 -12.71
C ILE A 182 13.31 -30.69 -12.37
N PRO A 183 12.33 -29.78 -12.56
CA PRO A 183 12.52 -28.39 -12.22
C PRO A 183 12.78 -28.20 -10.72
N PHE A 184 12.11 -28.94 -9.83
CA PHE A 184 12.36 -28.90 -8.39
C PHE A 184 13.83 -29.27 -8.08
N SER A 185 14.31 -30.39 -8.60
CA SER A 185 15.69 -30.86 -8.38
C SER A 185 16.71 -29.85 -8.93
N ALA A 186 16.44 -29.28 -10.11
CA ALA A 186 17.31 -28.27 -10.71
C ALA A 186 17.40 -27.00 -9.82
N VAL A 187 16.28 -26.53 -9.28
CA VAL A 187 16.25 -25.39 -8.34
C VAL A 187 17.12 -25.67 -7.12
N ILE A 188 16.91 -26.82 -6.47
CA ILE A 188 17.66 -27.18 -5.26
C ILE A 188 19.15 -27.27 -5.56
N ILE A 189 19.54 -27.93 -6.66
CA ILE A 189 20.97 -28.04 -7.05
C ILE A 189 21.57 -26.66 -7.31
N ILE A 190 20.86 -25.78 -8.04
CA ILE A 190 21.37 -24.45 -8.37
C ILE A 190 21.54 -23.60 -7.09
N LEU A 191 20.53 -23.56 -6.20
CA LEU A 191 20.59 -22.75 -5.00
C LEU A 191 21.59 -23.31 -3.99
N TYR A 192 21.69 -24.62 -3.84
CA TYR A 192 22.70 -25.25 -3.01
C TYR A 192 24.11 -25.00 -3.53
N ALA A 193 24.33 -25.14 -4.85
CA ALA A 193 25.62 -24.82 -5.46
C ALA A 193 25.98 -23.34 -5.24
N LEU A 194 25.03 -22.42 -5.36
CA LEU A 194 25.23 -21.00 -5.05
C LEU A 194 25.68 -20.80 -3.60
N ASP A 195 25.02 -21.46 -2.65
CA ASP A 195 25.38 -21.36 -1.22
C ASP A 195 26.80 -21.91 -0.96
N LEU A 196 27.14 -23.05 -1.55
CA LEU A 196 28.51 -23.62 -1.42
C LEU A 196 29.59 -22.68 -1.96
N VAL A 197 29.34 -22.04 -3.12
CA VAL A 197 30.29 -21.06 -3.70
C VAL A 197 30.47 -19.86 -2.77
N ILE A 198 29.37 -19.30 -2.26
CA ILE A 198 29.41 -18.13 -1.37
C ILE A 198 30.10 -18.49 -0.05
N ARG A 199 29.74 -19.63 0.57
CA ARG A 199 30.38 -20.10 1.82
C ARG A 199 31.89 -20.32 1.64
N ASN A 200 32.30 -20.87 0.53
CA ASN A 200 33.73 -21.08 0.27
C ASN A 200 34.48 -19.75 0.07
N SER A 201 33.86 -18.81 -0.65
CA SER A 201 34.49 -17.54 -1.01
C SER A 201 34.45 -16.49 0.13
N PHE A 202 33.32 -16.38 0.84
CA PHE A 202 33.09 -15.31 1.81
C PHE A 202 32.97 -15.79 3.27
N LYS A 203 33.04 -17.09 3.52
CA LYS A 203 32.93 -17.72 4.87
C LYS A 203 31.62 -17.37 5.59
N SER A 204 30.57 -17.05 4.85
CA SER A 204 29.22 -16.74 5.35
C SER A 204 28.17 -17.41 4.47
N ASN A 205 26.94 -17.62 4.98
CA ASN A 205 25.83 -18.06 4.15
C ASN A 205 25.38 -16.92 3.22
N VAL A 206 24.56 -17.25 2.22
CA VAL A 206 24.10 -16.28 1.21
C VAL A 206 23.28 -15.15 1.86
N ALA A 207 22.45 -15.46 2.88
CA ALA A 207 21.61 -14.46 3.54
C ALA A 207 22.45 -13.42 4.29
N GLU A 208 23.47 -13.84 5.00
CA GLU A 208 24.41 -12.94 5.67
C GLU A 208 25.21 -12.09 4.66
N GLY A 209 25.66 -12.70 3.57
CA GLY A 209 26.36 -12.01 2.48
C GLY A 209 25.50 -10.92 1.83
N ILE A 210 24.26 -11.24 1.50
CA ILE A 210 23.29 -10.29 0.95
C ILE A 210 23.02 -9.16 1.95
N LEU A 211 22.79 -9.47 3.23
CA LEU A 211 22.51 -8.45 4.24
C LEU A 211 23.68 -7.45 4.36
N LYS A 212 24.91 -7.94 4.45
CA LYS A 212 26.12 -7.09 4.49
C LYS A 212 26.29 -6.23 3.24
N LEU A 213 25.95 -6.77 2.07
CA LEU A 213 26.02 -6.03 0.80
C LEU A 213 25.03 -4.86 0.76
N PHE A 214 23.84 -5.04 1.32
CA PHE A 214 22.76 -4.04 1.32
C PHE A 214 22.76 -3.12 2.54
N GLU A 215 23.51 -3.42 3.60
CA GLU A 215 23.58 -2.62 4.83
C GLU A 215 23.92 -1.13 4.59
N PRO A 216 24.92 -0.76 3.73
CA PRO A 216 25.18 0.65 3.41
C PRO A 216 23.99 1.34 2.74
N LEU A 217 23.27 0.62 1.88
CA LEU A 217 22.07 1.13 1.21
C LEU A 217 20.95 1.37 2.21
N PHE A 218 20.74 0.46 3.16
CA PHE A 218 19.75 0.58 4.22
C PHE A 218 20.04 1.78 5.13
N THR A 219 21.28 1.96 5.51
CA THR A 219 21.71 3.11 6.30
C THR A 219 21.53 4.43 5.55
N ALA A 220 21.89 4.47 4.26
CA ALA A 220 21.68 5.65 3.43
C ALA A 220 20.21 5.97 3.22
N ALA A 221 19.37 4.93 3.06
CA ALA A 221 17.92 5.08 2.89
C ALA A 221 17.26 5.70 4.14
N ASP A 222 17.70 5.34 5.33
CA ASP A 222 17.18 5.86 6.61
C ASP A 222 17.70 7.31 6.92
N GLY A 223 18.67 7.81 6.16
CA GLY A 223 19.16 9.19 6.23
C GLY A 223 18.14 10.23 5.73
N TRP A 224 18.35 11.51 6.05
CA TRP A 224 17.48 12.63 5.66
C TRP A 224 17.17 12.70 4.17
N ILE A 225 18.17 12.49 3.32
CA ILE A 225 18.02 12.48 1.85
C ILE A 225 17.25 11.23 1.42
N GLY A 226 17.59 10.07 1.97
CA GLY A 226 16.93 8.80 1.65
C GLY A 226 15.43 8.83 1.94
N VAL A 227 15.04 9.22 3.15
CA VAL A 227 13.61 9.34 3.52
C VAL A 227 12.89 10.36 2.65
N THR A 228 13.54 11.46 2.27
CA THR A 228 12.97 12.48 1.39
C THR A 228 12.68 11.91 0.00
N ILE A 229 13.63 11.20 -0.60
CA ILE A 229 13.48 10.60 -1.92
C ILE A 229 12.40 9.51 -1.91
N ILE A 230 12.47 8.61 -0.94
CA ILE A 230 11.55 7.47 -0.85
C ILE A 230 10.13 7.95 -0.65
N PHE A 231 9.87 8.75 0.38
CA PHE A 231 8.52 9.18 0.73
C PHE A 231 7.99 10.32 -0.16
N GLY A 232 8.89 11.15 -0.69
CA GLY A 232 8.54 12.08 -1.76
C GLY A 232 8.09 11.38 -3.04
N ALA A 233 8.71 10.25 -3.39
CA ALA A 233 8.29 9.44 -4.52
C ALA A 233 6.88 8.84 -4.32
N PHE A 234 6.52 8.39 -3.11
CA PHE A 234 5.15 7.96 -2.81
C PHE A 234 4.13 9.03 -3.15
N ALA A 235 4.33 10.24 -2.65
CA ALA A 235 3.41 11.36 -2.88
C ALA A 235 3.39 11.80 -4.36
N LEU A 236 4.56 11.86 -5.00
CA LEU A 236 4.69 12.26 -6.40
C LEU A 236 3.95 11.29 -7.34
N PHE A 237 4.13 9.98 -7.18
CA PHE A 237 3.44 8.99 -8.00
C PHE A 237 1.92 9.10 -7.85
N TRP A 238 1.43 9.22 -6.63
CA TRP A 238 0.00 9.42 -6.39
C TRP A 238 -0.52 10.71 -7.03
N PHE A 239 0.24 11.81 -6.94
CA PHE A 239 -0.18 13.07 -7.52
C PHE A 239 -0.38 12.97 -9.04
N VAL A 240 0.43 12.18 -9.73
CA VAL A 240 0.30 11.95 -11.18
C VAL A 240 -0.68 10.81 -11.54
N GLY A 241 -1.47 10.34 -10.59
CA GLY A 241 -2.47 9.31 -10.78
C GLY A 241 -1.91 7.89 -10.86
N ILE A 242 -0.68 7.66 -10.39
CA ILE A 242 -0.07 6.33 -10.31
C ILE A 242 -0.06 5.89 -8.85
N HIS A 243 -0.50 4.67 -8.57
CA HIS A 243 -0.51 4.14 -7.20
C HIS A 243 0.92 3.98 -6.66
N GLY A 244 1.38 4.96 -5.87
CA GLY A 244 2.75 5.04 -5.34
C GLY A 244 3.22 3.79 -4.61
N PRO A 245 2.44 3.19 -3.69
CA PRO A 245 2.80 1.96 -3.00
C PRO A 245 3.16 0.82 -3.96
N SER A 246 2.45 0.67 -5.08
CA SER A 246 2.73 -0.41 -6.04
C SER A 246 4.12 -0.35 -6.68
N ILE A 247 4.77 0.82 -6.64
CA ILE A 247 6.12 1.04 -7.21
C ILE A 247 7.17 1.06 -6.11
N VAL A 248 6.93 1.80 -5.04
CA VAL A 248 7.96 2.10 -4.03
C VAL A 248 8.04 1.01 -2.97
N GLU A 249 6.91 0.49 -2.47
CA GLU A 249 6.90 -0.55 -1.44
C GLU A 249 7.73 -1.79 -1.78
N PRO A 250 7.64 -2.38 -2.99
CA PRO A 250 8.45 -3.54 -3.30
C PRO A 250 9.95 -3.30 -3.21
N ALA A 251 10.38 -2.06 -3.50
CA ALA A 251 11.79 -1.70 -3.45
C ALA A 251 12.33 -1.53 -2.01
N ILE A 252 11.46 -1.11 -1.08
CA ILE A 252 11.84 -0.85 0.31
C ILE A 252 11.34 -1.89 1.31
N ALA A 253 10.57 -2.87 0.88
CA ALA A 253 9.90 -3.83 1.77
C ALA A 253 10.87 -4.52 2.73
N ALA A 254 12.02 -4.95 2.24
CA ALA A 254 13.01 -5.64 3.08
C ALA A 254 13.54 -4.76 4.21
N ILE A 255 13.91 -3.49 3.91
CA ILE A 255 14.37 -2.55 4.94
C ILE A 255 13.23 -2.18 5.89
N THR A 256 12.02 -1.97 5.38
CA THR A 256 10.85 -1.60 6.18
C THR A 256 10.58 -2.62 7.30
N TYR A 257 10.56 -3.91 6.96
CA TYR A 257 10.31 -4.96 7.96
C TYR A 257 11.53 -5.26 8.83
N ALA A 258 12.76 -5.16 8.28
CA ALA A 258 13.97 -5.30 9.07
C ALA A 258 14.10 -4.20 10.13
N ASN A 259 13.74 -2.96 9.79
CA ASN A 259 13.77 -1.83 10.70
C ASN A 259 12.74 -1.96 11.84
N ILE A 260 11.53 -2.46 11.57
CA ILE A 260 10.53 -2.72 12.61
C ILE A 260 11.06 -3.76 13.61
N GLU A 261 11.64 -4.86 13.10
CA GLU A 261 12.23 -5.88 13.97
C GLU A 261 13.43 -5.33 14.77
N ALA A 262 14.27 -4.50 14.15
CA ALA A 262 15.39 -3.85 14.83
C ALA A 262 14.90 -2.91 15.94
N ASN A 263 13.93 -2.04 15.65
CA ASN A 263 13.32 -1.16 16.63
C ASN A 263 12.69 -1.93 17.80
N PHE A 264 12.02 -3.02 17.48
CA PHE A 264 11.43 -3.87 18.49
C PHE A 264 12.50 -4.48 19.41
N LYS A 265 13.61 -4.99 18.86
CA LYS A 265 14.73 -5.54 19.65
C LYS A 265 15.42 -4.49 20.51
N LEU A 266 15.58 -3.28 20.01
CA LEU A 266 16.11 -2.14 20.78
C LEU A 266 15.19 -1.86 21.99
N LEU A 267 13.89 -1.79 21.79
CA LEU A 267 12.93 -1.61 22.91
C LEU A 267 12.95 -2.75 23.91
N GLN A 268 13.09 -4.00 23.48
CA GLN A 268 13.23 -5.15 24.39
C GLN A 268 14.50 -5.04 25.25
N ALA A 269 15.58 -4.51 24.66
CA ALA A 269 16.84 -4.26 25.38
C ALA A 269 16.77 -3.03 26.30
N GLY A 270 15.68 -2.26 26.28
CA GLY A 270 15.56 -0.98 26.97
C GLY A 270 16.32 0.15 26.28
N GLU A 271 16.66 -0.04 25.02
CA GLU A 271 17.37 0.91 24.17
C GLU A 271 16.41 1.73 23.30
N HIS A 272 16.90 2.82 22.72
CA HIS A 272 16.13 3.72 21.88
C HIS A 272 15.91 3.12 20.47
N ALA A 273 14.65 3.05 20.06
CA ALA A 273 14.26 2.58 18.72
C ALA A 273 14.41 3.74 17.72
N ASP A 274 15.45 3.68 16.87
CA ASP A 274 15.92 4.80 16.05
C ASP A 274 15.67 4.66 14.53
N LYS A 275 15.24 3.49 14.03
CA LYS A 275 15.06 3.24 12.59
C LYS A 275 13.80 3.91 12.07
N ILE A 276 13.94 4.74 11.02
CA ILE A 276 12.87 5.60 10.50
C ILE A 276 12.02 4.91 9.44
N ILE A 277 12.62 4.20 8.47
CA ILE A 277 11.87 3.56 7.39
C ILE A 277 11.18 2.31 7.91
N THR A 278 9.90 2.48 8.25
CA THR A 278 9.02 1.41 8.73
C THR A 278 7.66 1.49 8.03
N SER A 279 6.85 0.42 8.11
CA SER A 279 5.47 0.47 7.61
C SER A 279 4.63 1.50 8.39
N GLY A 280 4.89 1.67 9.69
CA GLY A 280 4.21 2.68 10.52
C GLY A 280 4.53 4.10 10.05
N THR A 281 5.79 4.39 9.71
CA THR A 281 6.19 5.68 9.14
C THR A 281 5.46 5.96 7.83
N GLN A 282 5.38 4.96 6.95
CA GLN A 282 4.64 5.11 5.70
C GLN A 282 3.15 5.36 5.96
N MET A 283 2.51 4.52 6.79
CA MET A 283 1.05 4.52 6.96
C MET A 283 0.54 5.67 7.83
N PHE A 284 1.28 6.07 8.86
CA PHE A 284 0.79 6.99 9.89
C PHE A 284 1.50 8.34 9.92
N ILE A 285 2.62 8.50 9.22
CA ILE A 285 3.34 9.78 9.10
C ILE A 285 3.20 10.33 7.67
N VAL A 286 3.63 9.54 6.68
CA VAL A 286 3.68 9.96 5.27
C VAL A 286 2.29 10.00 4.65
N THR A 287 1.49 8.95 4.88
CA THR A 287 0.09 8.87 4.44
C THR A 287 -0.88 9.14 5.58
N PHE A 288 -0.60 10.18 6.36
CA PHE A 288 -1.41 10.60 7.50
C PHE A 288 -2.84 10.97 7.07
N GLY A 289 -3.79 10.06 7.32
CA GLY A 289 -5.17 10.15 6.82
C GLY A 289 -5.30 9.88 5.32
N GLY A 290 -4.35 9.19 4.71
CA GLY A 290 -4.28 8.85 3.30
C GLY A 290 -3.19 9.60 2.55
N THR A 291 -3.05 9.32 1.28
CA THR A 291 -1.96 9.85 0.45
C THR A 291 -1.96 11.37 0.40
N GLY A 292 -0.77 11.97 0.49
CA GLY A 292 -0.59 13.43 0.54
C GLY A 292 -0.75 14.00 1.94
N ALA A 293 -0.80 13.16 3.00
CA ALA A 293 -1.03 13.56 4.40
C ALA A 293 -2.33 14.38 4.56
N THR A 294 -3.43 13.83 4.07
CA THR A 294 -4.70 14.56 3.88
C THR A 294 -5.67 14.48 5.05
N LEU A 295 -5.26 13.99 6.24
CA LEU A 295 -6.15 13.87 7.40
C LEU A 295 -6.95 15.14 7.69
N VAL A 296 -6.29 16.27 7.62
CA VAL A 296 -6.87 17.58 7.96
C VAL A 296 -7.73 18.15 6.84
N VAL A 297 -7.50 17.74 5.60
CA VAL A 297 -8.11 18.36 4.40
C VAL A 297 -9.63 18.30 4.40
N PRO A 298 -10.31 17.17 4.67
CA PRO A 298 -11.78 17.14 4.75
C PRO A 298 -12.34 18.08 5.82
N PHE A 299 -11.69 18.18 6.98
CA PHE A 299 -12.10 19.10 8.04
C PHE A 299 -11.94 20.56 7.62
N MET A 300 -10.82 20.89 6.94
CA MET A 300 -10.60 22.24 6.39
C MET A 300 -11.63 22.57 5.32
N PHE A 301 -11.98 21.64 4.45
CA PHE A 301 -13.05 21.80 3.46
C PHE A 301 -14.39 22.06 4.14
N MET A 302 -14.70 21.34 5.21
CA MET A 302 -15.97 21.50 5.93
C MET A 302 -16.09 22.85 6.67
N TRP A 303 -15.00 23.30 7.30
CA TRP A 303 -15.05 24.45 8.23
C TRP A 303 -14.39 25.72 7.69
N MET A 304 -13.39 25.62 6.80
CA MET A 304 -12.58 26.76 6.36
C MET A 304 -12.91 27.25 4.96
N THR A 305 -13.74 26.52 4.16
CA THR A 305 -14.18 26.95 2.84
C THR A 305 -15.51 27.71 2.90
N LYS A 306 -15.81 28.51 1.88
CA LYS A 306 -17.09 29.19 1.69
C LYS A 306 -18.01 28.44 0.73
N SER A 307 -17.47 27.81 -0.30
CA SER A 307 -18.19 27.03 -1.32
C SER A 307 -19.06 25.94 -0.68
N LYS A 308 -20.31 25.86 -1.13
CA LYS A 308 -21.25 24.81 -0.71
C LYS A 308 -20.79 23.42 -1.19
N ARG A 309 -20.25 23.37 -2.42
CA ARG A 309 -19.71 22.17 -3.02
C ARG A 309 -18.54 21.64 -2.19
N ASN A 310 -17.58 22.50 -1.85
CA ASN A 310 -16.42 22.11 -1.06
C ASN A 310 -16.82 21.59 0.33
N LYS A 311 -17.78 22.26 1.00
CA LYS A 311 -18.31 21.80 2.29
C LYS A 311 -18.98 20.43 2.22
N ALA A 312 -19.72 20.15 1.15
CA ALA A 312 -20.38 18.85 0.96
C ALA A 312 -19.34 17.74 0.77
N ILE A 313 -18.33 17.98 -0.08
CA ILE A 313 -17.22 17.05 -0.31
C ILE A 313 -16.45 16.78 1.00
N GLY A 314 -16.14 17.84 1.76
CA GLY A 314 -15.49 17.71 3.06
C GLY A 314 -16.27 16.79 4.00
N ARG A 315 -17.57 17.02 4.18
CA ARG A 315 -18.44 16.19 5.04
C ARG A 315 -18.46 14.71 4.62
N ALA A 316 -18.55 14.45 3.33
CA ALA A 316 -18.55 13.08 2.80
C ALA A 316 -17.21 12.36 3.00
N SER A 317 -16.11 13.12 3.10
CA SER A 317 -14.76 12.57 3.14
C SER A 317 -14.17 12.41 4.54
N VAL A 318 -14.74 13.04 5.58
CA VAL A 318 -14.19 13.03 6.96
C VAL A 318 -13.99 11.62 7.49
N VAL A 319 -15.04 10.80 7.47
CA VAL A 319 -14.99 9.46 8.06
C VAL A 319 -14.03 8.55 7.31
N PRO A 320 -14.10 8.40 5.98
CA PRO A 320 -13.14 7.57 5.25
C PRO A 320 -11.70 8.02 5.47
N THR A 321 -11.41 9.32 5.37
CA THR A 321 -10.05 9.86 5.52
C THR A 321 -9.50 9.66 6.93
N PHE A 322 -10.33 9.70 7.96
CA PHE A 322 -9.91 9.40 9.32
C PHE A 322 -9.35 7.97 9.46
N PHE A 323 -9.86 7.03 8.67
CA PHE A 323 -9.39 5.64 8.59
C PHE A 323 -8.39 5.38 7.44
N GLY A 324 -7.77 6.42 6.89
CA GLY A 324 -6.75 6.31 5.85
C GLY A 324 -7.28 6.14 4.41
N VAL A 325 -8.60 6.20 4.20
CA VAL A 325 -9.26 6.07 2.88
C VAL A 325 -9.62 7.46 2.38
N ASN A 326 -8.74 8.08 1.59
CA ASN A 326 -8.91 9.47 1.17
C ASN A 326 -9.39 9.65 -0.28
N GLU A 327 -9.72 8.59 -1.00
CA GLU A 327 -10.24 8.64 -2.37
C GLU A 327 -11.44 9.60 -2.53
N PRO A 328 -12.40 9.68 -1.59
CA PRO A 328 -13.50 10.62 -1.72
C PRO A 328 -13.05 12.08 -1.82
N ILE A 329 -12.03 12.50 -1.06
CA ILE A 329 -11.49 13.87 -1.16
C ILE A 329 -10.54 14.02 -2.34
N LEU A 330 -9.75 12.98 -2.69
CA LEU A 330 -8.81 13.00 -3.81
C LEU A 330 -9.51 13.29 -5.15
N PHE A 331 -10.65 12.65 -5.35
CA PHE A 331 -11.41 12.74 -6.60
C PHE A 331 -12.59 13.70 -6.53
N GLY A 332 -13.20 13.87 -5.36
CA GLY A 332 -14.31 14.81 -5.15
C GLY A 332 -13.88 16.26 -5.28
N ALA A 333 -12.74 16.61 -4.75
CA ALA A 333 -12.14 17.94 -4.85
C ALA A 333 -10.80 17.92 -5.58
N PRO A 334 -10.72 17.34 -6.77
CA PRO A 334 -9.55 16.80 -7.45
C PRO A 334 -8.22 17.30 -6.86
N LEU A 335 -7.72 16.62 -5.82
CA LEU A 335 -6.43 16.96 -5.20
C LEU A 335 -5.27 16.45 -6.05
N VAL A 336 -5.47 15.29 -6.73
CA VAL A 336 -4.51 14.71 -7.66
C VAL A 336 -4.65 15.36 -9.04
N LEU A 337 -3.55 15.50 -9.75
CA LEU A 337 -3.45 16.18 -11.06
C LEU A 337 -3.90 17.64 -11.05
N ASN A 338 -4.18 18.23 -9.90
CA ASN A 338 -4.55 19.64 -9.78
C ASN A 338 -3.31 20.48 -9.42
N PRO A 339 -2.90 21.42 -10.31
CA PRO A 339 -1.72 22.24 -10.07
C PRO A 339 -1.75 23.02 -8.74
N VAL A 340 -2.93 23.42 -8.26
CA VAL A 340 -3.08 24.14 -7.00
C VAL A 340 -2.60 23.30 -5.84
N PHE A 341 -2.90 22.01 -5.82
CA PHE A 341 -2.56 21.10 -4.72
C PHE A 341 -1.22 20.38 -4.88
N PHE A 342 -0.48 20.59 -5.97
CA PHE A 342 0.81 19.90 -6.19
C PHE A 342 1.79 20.11 -5.01
N ILE A 343 1.98 21.37 -4.62
CA ILE A 343 2.93 21.70 -3.56
C ILE A 343 2.53 21.06 -2.22
N PRO A 344 1.33 21.32 -1.67
CA PRO A 344 0.98 20.76 -0.38
C PRO A 344 0.91 19.22 -0.40
N PHE A 345 0.44 18.61 -1.47
CA PHE A 345 0.29 17.16 -1.60
C PHE A 345 1.64 16.42 -1.56
N VAL A 346 2.70 17.01 -2.12
CA VAL A 346 4.04 16.41 -2.11
C VAL A 346 4.84 16.87 -0.89
N LEU A 347 4.69 18.11 -0.48
CA LEU A 347 5.47 18.70 0.60
C LEU A 347 5.05 18.19 1.99
N ALA A 348 3.75 18.05 2.27
CA ALA A 348 3.26 17.63 3.58
C ALA A 348 3.81 16.27 4.02
N PRO A 349 3.78 15.20 3.21
CA PRO A 349 4.42 13.93 3.53
C PRO A 349 5.92 14.03 3.85
N ILE A 350 6.66 14.86 3.08
CA ILE A 350 8.09 15.06 3.28
C ILE A 350 8.35 15.79 4.60
N VAL A 351 7.62 16.86 4.87
CA VAL A 351 7.74 17.62 6.11
C VAL A 351 7.37 16.76 7.32
N ASN A 352 6.31 15.95 7.19
CA ASN A 352 5.88 15.05 8.25
C ASN A 352 6.96 14.03 8.60
N VAL A 353 7.61 13.41 7.63
CA VAL A 353 8.70 12.47 7.92
C VAL A 353 9.94 13.17 8.49
N TRP A 354 10.23 14.40 8.10
CA TRP A 354 11.30 15.18 8.69
C TRP A 354 11.04 15.53 10.15
N ILE A 355 9.81 15.96 10.48
CA ILE A 355 9.40 16.21 11.85
C ILE A 355 9.47 14.91 12.66
N PHE A 356 8.95 13.80 12.14
CA PHE A 356 9.03 12.51 12.80
C PHE A 356 10.48 12.11 13.08
N LYS A 357 11.37 12.23 12.08
CA LYS A 357 12.81 11.93 12.23
C LYS A 357 13.47 12.83 13.28
N LEU A 358 13.12 14.11 13.33
CA LEU A 358 13.60 15.03 14.37
C LEU A 358 13.13 14.60 15.77
N PHE A 359 11.87 14.18 15.90
CA PHE A 359 11.35 13.68 17.17
C PHE A 359 12.07 12.41 17.63
N VAL A 360 12.41 11.52 16.69
CA VAL A 360 13.15 10.29 17.01
C VAL A 360 14.59 10.61 17.35
N GLU A 361 15.34 11.28 16.46
CA GLU A 361 16.79 11.45 16.60
C GLU A 361 17.20 12.51 17.64
N VAL A 362 16.39 13.56 17.82
CA VAL A 362 16.76 14.69 18.68
C VAL A 362 16.00 14.68 20.00
N LEU A 363 14.70 14.38 19.98
CA LEU A 363 13.87 14.40 21.19
C LEU A 363 13.81 13.03 21.90
N GLY A 364 14.43 12.00 21.33
CA GLY A 364 14.50 10.66 21.92
C GLY A 364 13.16 9.91 21.93
N MET A 365 12.24 10.26 20.99
CA MET A 365 11.00 9.51 20.80
C MET A 365 11.31 8.17 20.13
N ASN A 366 10.73 7.08 20.61
CA ASN A 366 10.88 5.81 19.91
C ASN A 366 10.17 5.81 18.55
N SER A 367 10.80 5.23 17.56
CA SER A 367 10.20 4.97 16.26
C SER A 367 9.23 3.77 16.31
N PHE A 368 8.55 3.51 15.19
CA PHE A 368 7.60 2.40 15.08
C PHE A 368 8.30 1.04 15.28
N SER A 369 7.75 0.24 16.18
CA SER A 369 8.26 -1.08 16.55
C SER A 369 7.25 -2.21 16.36
N VAL A 370 6.01 -1.88 15.99
CA VAL A 370 4.93 -2.84 15.74
C VAL A 370 4.23 -2.54 14.41
N ASN A 371 3.71 -3.59 13.78
CA ASN A 371 2.86 -3.43 12.60
C ASN A 371 1.40 -3.30 13.05
N LEU A 372 0.75 -2.24 12.60
CA LEU A 372 -0.67 -2.01 12.83
C LEU A 372 -1.43 -2.11 11.49
N PRO A 373 -2.73 -2.43 11.50
CA PRO A 373 -3.56 -2.35 10.32
C PRO A 373 -3.52 -0.94 9.71
N TRP A 374 -3.41 -0.84 8.40
CA TRP A 374 -3.35 0.44 7.68
C TRP A 374 -4.62 1.30 7.88
N THR A 375 -5.75 0.66 8.24
CA THR A 375 -7.01 1.31 8.58
C THR A 375 -7.06 1.91 9.98
N THR A 376 -5.98 1.78 10.78
CA THR A 376 -5.90 2.45 12.08
C THR A 376 -5.89 3.96 11.87
N PRO A 377 -6.72 4.73 12.59
CA PRO A 377 -6.69 6.19 12.50
C PRO A 377 -5.29 6.75 12.72
N GLY A 378 -4.85 7.66 11.84
CA GLY A 378 -3.47 8.15 11.82
C GLY A 378 -2.91 8.56 13.18
N PRO A 379 -3.58 9.44 13.96
CA PRO A 379 -3.12 9.81 15.30
C PRO A 379 -2.98 8.63 16.27
N LEU A 380 -3.93 7.69 16.23
CA LEU A 380 -3.86 6.47 17.07
C LEU A 380 -2.73 5.54 16.60
N GLY A 381 -2.52 5.44 15.30
CA GLY A 381 -1.41 4.67 14.71
C GLY A 381 -0.05 5.18 15.16
N ILE A 382 0.14 6.50 15.23
CA ILE A 382 1.35 7.12 15.78
C ILE A 382 1.52 6.71 17.25
N ILE A 383 0.52 6.97 18.08
CA ILE A 383 0.59 6.74 19.52
C ILE A 383 0.85 5.27 19.85
N MET A 384 0.11 4.37 19.25
CA MET A 384 0.23 2.93 19.49
C MET A 384 1.53 2.35 18.92
N GLY A 385 1.88 2.75 17.70
CA GLY A 385 3.04 2.19 16.97
C GLY A 385 4.39 2.61 17.54
N THR A 386 4.45 3.75 18.21
CA THR A 386 5.67 4.31 18.83
C THR A 386 5.71 4.15 20.36
N GLY A 387 4.79 3.37 20.94
CA GLY A 387 4.85 2.94 22.34
C GLY A 387 4.23 3.89 23.37
N PHE A 388 3.20 4.66 23.00
CA PHE A 388 2.39 5.53 23.89
C PHE A 388 3.18 6.59 24.70
N GLY A 389 4.40 6.93 24.27
CA GLY A 389 5.22 7.96 24.91
C GLY A 389 4.60 9.35 24.77
N LEU A 390 4.93 10.27 25.69
CA LEU A 390 4.44 11.65 25.62
C LEU A 390 4.71 12.32 24.27
N TRP A 391 5.90 12.11 23.71
CA TRP A 391 6.29 12.65 22.42
C TRP A 391 5.42 12.13 21.25
N SER A 392 4.82 10.94 21.38
CA SER A 392 3.91 10.40 20.36
C SER A 392 2.62 11.23 20.27
N PHE A 393 2.08 11.67 21.39
CA PHE A 393 0.91 12.56 21.43
C PHE A 393 1.27 13.96 20.89
N VAL A 394 2.42 14.51 21.30
CA VAL A 394 2.90 15.80 20.82
C VAL A 394 3.12 15.77 19.31
N LEU A 395 3.73 14.70 18.79
CA LEU A 395 3.95 14.51 17.36
C LEU A 395 2.61 14.50 16.59
N ALA A 396 1.65 13.71 17.04
CA ALA A 396 0.34 13.62 16.37
C ALA A 396 -0.35 14.99 16.25
N ILE A 397 -0.30 15.79 17.32
CA ILE A 397 -0.84 17.16 17.31
C ILE A 397 0.00 18.06 16.40
N THR A 398 1.33 17.95 16.45
CA THR A 398 2.23 18.75 15.61
C THR A 398 1.97 18.51 14.12
N LEU A 399 1.82 17.25 13.69
CA LEU A 399 1.52 16.95 12.29
C LEU A 399 0.17 17.52 11.84
N ILE A 400 -0.87 17.44 12.68
CA ILE A 400 -2.17 18.06 12.39
C ILE A 400 -2.00 19.57 12.15
N VAL A 401 -1.29 20.26 13.03
CA VAL A 401 -1.09 21.73 12.91
C VAL A 401 -0.27 22.07 11.68
N VAL A 402 0.81 21.32 11.43
CA VAL A 402 1.70 21.56 10.29
C VAL A 402 0.97 21.31 8.97
N ASP A 403 0.22 20.23 8.87
CA ASP A 403 -0.55 19.92 7.65
C ASP A 403 -1.62 20.99 7.38
N ILE A 404 -2.30 21.52 8.42
CA ILE A 404 -3.22 22.65 8.26
C ILE A 404 -2.48 23.87 7.70
N ILE A 405 -1.31 24.22 8.24
CA ILE A 405 -0.52 25.36 7.77
C ILE A 405 -0.09 25.18 6.31
N ILE A 406 0.36 23.99 5.94
CA ILE A 406 0.81 23.67 4.57
C ILE A 406 -0.36 23.75 3.59
N TYR A 407 -1.52 23.17 3.90
CA TYR A 407 -2.65 23.09 2.99
C TYR A 407 -3.46 24.40 2.93
N TYR A 408 -3.47 25.20 3.98
CA TYR A 408 -4.36 26.37 4.11
C TYR A 408 -4.29 27.39 2.94
N PRO A 409 -3.11 27.87 2.50
CA PRO A 409 -3.06 28.86 1.42
C PRO A 409 -3.60 28.31 0.09
N PHE A 410 -3.32 27.05 -0.20
CA PHE A 410 -3.77 26.39 -1.43
C PHE A 410 -5.27 26.09 -1.40
N LEU A 411 -5.79 25.72 -0.24
CA LEU A 411 -7.24 25.59 -0.03
C LEU A 411 -7.99 26.89 -0.32
N LYS A 412 -7.45 28.04 0.13
CA LYS A 412 -8.08 29.34 -0.12
C LYS A 412 -8.11 29.70 -1.60
N VAL A 413 -7.02 29.42 -2.33
CA VAL A 413 -6.97 29.63 -3.78
C VAL A 413 -8.03 28.76 -4.47
N TYR A 414 -8.05 27.47 -4.14
CA TYR A 414 -9.02 26.52 -4.72
C TYR A 414 -10.47 26.89 -4.38
N ASP A 415 -10.75 27.29 -3.13
CA ASP A 415 -12.09 27.70 -2.71
C ASP A 415 -12.58 28.95 -3.46
N SER A 416 -11.69 29.91 -3.75
CA SER A 416 -12.06 31.08 -4.57
C SER A 416 -12.39 30.71 -6.01
N GLU A 417 -11.60 29.80 -6.64
CA GLU A 417 -11.89 29.31 -7.98
C GLU A 417 -13.27 28.63 -8.06
N ILE A 418 -13.61 27.80 -7.06
CA ILE A 418 -14.92 27.14 -7.02
C ILE A 418 -16.06 28.12 -6.72
N LEU A 419 -15.84 29.15 -5.91
CA LEU A 419 -16.83 30.19 -5.67
C LEU A 419 -17.13 31.00 -6.95
N ASP A 420 -16.12 31.37 -7.70
CA ASP A 420 -16.27 32.07 -8.98
C ASP A 420 -17.08 31.20 -9.98
N GLU A 421 -16.81 29.86 -10.01
CA GLU A 421 -17.62 28.93 -10.79
C GLU A 421 -19.08 28.85 -10.30
N GLU A 422 -19.31 28.83 -8.98
CA GLU A 422 -20.66 28.80 -8.39
C GLU A 422 -21.43 30.11 -8.69
N GLU A 423 -20.76 31.24 -8.62
CA GLU A 423 -21.35 32.57 -8.93
C GLU A 423 -21.63 32.73 -10.41
N GLY A 424 -20.70 32.41 -11.28
CA GLY A 424 -20.89 32.42 -12.73
C GLY A 424 -22.01 31.51 -13.21
N ARG A 425 -22.20 30.35 -12.59
CA ARG A 425 -23.35 29.47 -12.83
C ARG A 425 -24.68 30.12 -12.38
N LYS A 426 -24.70 30.83 -11.24
CA LYS A 426 -25.91 31.50 -10.75
C LYS A 426 -26.31 32.64 -11.68
N GLU A 427 -25.35 33.47 -12.11
CA GLU A 427 -25.60 34.57 -13.04
C GLU A 427 -26.10 34.03 -14.40
N SER A 428 -25.44 33.04 -14.97
CA SER A 428 -25.87 32.40 -16.19
C SER A 428 -27.25 31.76 -16.08
N ASN A 429 -27.53 31.11 -14.93
CA ASN A 429 -28.83 30.49 -14.69
C ASN A 429 -29.95 31.52 -14.47
N SER A 430 -29.66 32.65 -13.82
CA SER A 430 -30.64 33.75 -13.63
C SER A 430 -30.97 34.42 -14.94
N ASP A 431 -29.96 34.67 -15.78
CA ASP A 431 -30.09 35.28 -17.11
C ASP A 431 -30.88 34.36 -18.06
N LEU A 432 -30.65 33.03 -17.97
CA LEU A 432 -31.38 32.02 -18.72
C LEU A 432 -32.85 31.91 -18.26
N LYS A 433 -33.10 31.92 -16.93
CA LYS A 433 -34.46 31.94 -16.36
C LYS A 433 -35.24 33.15 -16.86
N GLU A 434 -34.63 34.34 -16.81
CA GLU A 434 -35.26 35.59 -17.24
C GLU A 434 -35.56 35.60 -18.73
N LYS A 435 -34.61 35.15 -19.60
CA LYS A 435 -34.78 35.04 -21.07
C LYS A 435 -35.84 34.00 -21.45
N VAL A 436 -35.90 32.87 -20.72
CA VAL A 436 -36.88 31.83 -20.99
C VAL A 436 -38.28 32.29 -20.53
N ALA A 437 -38.39 32.92 -19.35
CA ALA A 437 -39.67 33.45 -18.86
C ALA A 437 -40.22 34.58 -19.74
N ALA A 438 -39.35 35.40 -20.33
CA ALA A 438 -39.76 36.48 -21.22
C ALA A 438 -40.27 36.03 -22.59
N ASN A 439 -39.85 34.85 -23.10
CA ASN A 439 -40.08 34.40 -24.46
C ASN A 439 -40.98 33.16 -24.59
N PHE A 440 -41.35 32.48 -23.49
CA PHE A 440 -42.12 31.25 -23.52
C PHE A 440 -43.20 31.18 -22.44
N ASP A 441 -44.33 30.52 -22.73
CA ASP A 441 -45.39 30.22 -21.79
C ASP A 441 -44.91 29.37 -20.62
N THR A 442 -45.45 29.54 -19.44
CA THR A 442 -45.00 28.92 -18.18
C THR A 442 -44.70 27.42 -18.27
N LYS A 443 -45.57 26.65 -18.94
CA LYS A 443 -45.36 25.19 -19.14
C LYS A 443 -44.19 24.84 -20.07
N LYS A 444 -43.95 25.65 -21.09
CA LYS A 444 -42.78 25.51 -21.99
C LYS A 444 -41.49 26.02 -21.34
N ALA A 445 -41.59 27.11 -20.58
CA ALA A 445 -40.50 27.64 -19.82
C ALA A 445 -39.95 26.62 -18.81
N ASP A 446 -40.83 25.99 -18.04
CA ASP A 446 -40.47 24.95 -17.07
C ASP A 446 -39.82 23.73 -17.72
N SER A 447 -40.32 23.30 -18.89
CA SER A 447 -39.72 22.18 -19.63
C SER A 447 -38.32 22.49 -20.18
N ILE A 448 -38.10 23.73 -20.66
CA ILE A 448 -36.78 24.17 -21.17
C ILE A 448 -35.79 24.34 -20.02
N LEU A 449 -36.22 24.92 -18.89
CA LEU A 449 -35.38 25.06 -17.68
C LEU A 449 -35.03 23.71 -17.06
N ALA A 450 -35.96 22.75 -17.03
CA ALA A 450 -35.70 21.38 -16.62
C ALA A 450 -34.70 20.66 -17.54
N ALA A 451 -34.85 20.80 -18.85
CA ALA A 451 -33.95 20.21 -19.83
C ALA A 451 -32.53 20.84 -19.82
N SER A 452 -32.42 22.12 -19.42
CA SER A 452 -31.13 22.80 -19.27
C SER A 452 -30.45 22.60 -17.91
N GLY A 453 -31.08 21.85 -16.99
CA GLY A 453 -30.55 21.62 -15.64
C GLY A 453 -30.57 22.84 -14.71
N VAL A 454 -31.36 23.87 -15.05
CA VAL A 454 -31.43 25.17 -14.33
C VAL A 454 -32.62 25.24 -13.37
N SER A 455 -33.49 24.20 -13.33
CA SER A 455 -34.59 24.12 -12.37
C SER A 455 -34.08 23.69 -10.98
N ASP A 456 -34.74 24.21 -9.93
CA ASP A 456 -34.44 23.81 -8.55
C ASP A 456 -34.74 22.31 -8.27
N ASP A 457 -35.51 21.66 -9.20
CA ASP A 457 -35.80 20.23 -9.27
C ASP A 457 -34.84 19.43 -10.19
N ALA A 458 -33.64 19.94 -10.47
CA ALA A 458 -32.65 19.30 -11.36
C ALA A 458 -32.16 17.91 -10.89
N ALA A 459 -32.74 17.36 -9.85
CA ALA A 459 -32.52 16.00 -9.38
C ALA A 459 -33.34 14.93 -10.13
N LYS A 460 -34.18 15.28 -11.09
CA LYS A 460 -34.86 14.29 -11.94
C LYS A 460 -34.06 14.06 -13.21
N ALA A 461 -33.04 13.22 -13.12
CA ALA A 461 -32.38 12.61 -14.26
C ALA A 461 -33.40 11.74 -15.01
N SER A 462 -34.17 12.33 -15.89
CA SER A 462 -35.31 11.73 -16.55
C SER A 462 -34.99 11.35 -17.99
N ASN A 463 -34.02 10.52 -18.29
CA ASN A 463 -33.91 9.98 -19.64
C ASN A 463 -33.24 8.59 -19.72
N ILE A 464 -33.07 7.90 -18.60
CA ILE A 464 -32.70 6.48 -18.65
C ILE A 464 -34.02 5.70 -18.64
N THR A 465 -34.52 5.40 -19.82
CA THR A 465 -35.78 4.63 -20.02
C THR A 465 -35.51 3.12 -20.16
N GLU A 466 -34.26 2.74 -20.43
CA GLU A 466 -33.82 1.36 -20.58
C GLU A 466 -32.95 0.93 -19.42
N GLN A 467 -32.98 -0.36 -19.05
CA GLN A 467 -32.17 -0.91 -17.99
C GLN A 467 -30.66 -0.75 -18.33
N THR A 468 -29.97 0.13 -17.62
CA THR A 468 -28.55 0.40 -17.82
C THR A 468 -27.71 -0.34 -16.76
N ASN A 469 -26.83 -1.22 -17.22
CA ASN A 469 -25.90 -1.92 -16.34
C ASN A 469 -24.56 -1.15 -16.25
N VAL A 470 -24.14 -0.84 -15.04
CA VAL A 470 -22.89 -0.11 -14.75
C VAL A 470 -21.91 -1.04 -14.05
N LEU A 471 -20.74 -1.26 -14.63
CA LEU A 471 -19.65 -2.00 -13.98
C LEU A 471 -18.66 -1.01 -13.37
N VAL A 472 -18.56 -1.03 -12.05
CA VAL A 472 -17.62 -0.19 -11.28
C VAL A 472 -16.36 -0.99 -11.01
N LEU A 473 -15.23 -0.57 -11.58
CA LEU A 473 -13.95 -1.26 -11.45
C LEU A 473 -12.99 -0.47 -10.54
N CYS A 474 -12.28 -1.17 -9.64
CA CYS A 474 -11.14 -0.59 -8.92
C CYS A 474 -10.01 -1.60 -8.73
N ALA A 475 -8.79 -1.10 -8.53
CA ALA A 475 -7.59 -1.92 -8.38
C ALA A 475 -7.59 -2.81 -7.12
N GLY A 476 -8.32 -2.43 -6.07
CA GLY A 476 -8.33 -3.12 -4.77
C GLY A 476 -9.65 -3.79 -4.39
N GLY A 477 -10.68 -3.76 -5.24
CA GLY A 477 -11.98 -4.44 -5.03
C GLY A 477 -12.90 -3.86 -3.94
N GLY A 478 -12.38 -3.14 -2.95
CA GLY A 478 -13.17 -2.61 -1.82
C GLY A 478 -14.02 -1.38 -2.16
N THR A 479 -13.43 -0.42 -2.85
CA THR A 479 -14.08 0.87 -3.20
C THR A 479 -15.12 0.70 -4.30
N SER A 480 -14.92 -0.26 -5.23
CA SER A 480 -15.90 -0.55 -6.28
C SER A 480 -17.23 -1.08 -5.71
N GLY A 481 -17.16 -1.89 -4.64
CA GLY A 481 -18.36 -2.39 -3.95
C GLY A 481 -19.16 -1.27 -3.28
N LEU A 482 -18.50 -0.33 -2.62
CA LEU A 482 -19.15 0.82 -2.00
C LEU A 482 -19.82 1.73 -3.04
N LEU A 483 -19.14 2.02 -4.14
CA LEU A 483 -19.66 2.84 -5.24
C LEU A 483 -20.84 2.15 -5.96
N ALA A 484 -20.74 0.86 -6.23
CA ALA A 484 -21.82 0.10 -6.85
C ALA A 484 -23.06 0.07 -5.96
N ASN A 485 -22.89 -0.13 -4.64
CA ASN A 485 -23.99 -0.08 -3.68
C ASN A 485 -24.61 1.33 -3.56
N ALA A 486 -23.79 2.38 -3.57
CA ALA A 486 -24.28 3.76 -3.57
C ALA A 486 -25.08 4.09 -4.82
N LEU A 487 -24.60 3.65 -6.00
CA LEU A 487 -25.32 3.81 -7.27
C LEU A 487 -26.65 3.04 -7.28
N ASN A 488 -26.68 1.81 -6.80
CA ASN A 488 -27.91 1.02 -6.71
C ASN A 488 -28.92 1.66 -5.77
N LYS A 489 -28.47 2.13 -4.60
CA LYS A 489 -29.33 2.82 -3.63
C LYS A 489 -29.90 4.13 -4.21
N ALA A 490 -29.08 4.92 -4.90
CA ALA A 490 -29.54 6.11 -5.58
C ALA A 490 -30.52 5.78 -6.72
N ALA A 491 -30.25 4.73 -7.49
CA ALA A 491 -31.16 4.27 -8.56
C ALA A 491 -32.54 3.87 -8.02
N GLU A 492 -32.61 3.20 -6.86
CA GLU A 492 -33.86 2.89 -6.16
C GLU A 492 -34.55 4.15 -5.65
N GLU A 493 -33.82 5.07 -5.01
CA GLU A 493 -34.35 6.32 -4.44
C GLU A 493 -34.91 7.24 -5.53
N TYR A 494 -34.28 7.32 -6.68
CA TYR A 494 -34.73 8.17 -7.80
C TYR A 494 -35.54 7.42 -8.86
N HIS A 495 -35.90 6.14 -8.61
CA HIS A 495 -36.66 5.30 -9.53
C HIS A 495 -36.09 5.22 -10.96
N VAL A 496 -34.77 5.13 -11.09
CA VAL A 496 -34.05 5.08 -12.36
C VAL A 496 -33.64 3.63 -12.64
N PRO A 497 -33.83 3.09 -13.87
CA PRO A 497 -33.52 1.69 -14.19
C PRO A 497 -32.01 1.49 -14.39
N VAL A 498 -31.22 1.70 -13.33
CA VAL A 498 -29.77 1.50 -13.30
C VAL A 498 -29.44 0.36 -12.34
N LYS A 499 -28.57 -0.56 -12.76
CA LYS A 499 -28.04 -1.63 -11.92
C LYS A 499 -26.52 -1.60 -11.98
N ALA A 500 -25.87 -1.35 -10.84
CA ALA A 500 -24.42 -1.31 -10.72
C ALA A 500 -23.89 -2.60 -10.10
N ALA A 501 -22.78 -3.10 -10.64
CA ALA A 501 -22.02 -4.22 -10.10
C ALA A 501 -20.57 -3.82 -9.88
N ALA A 502 -19.92 -4.38 -8.84
CA ALA A 502 -18.53 -4.16 -8.55
C ALA A 502 -17.64 -5.19 -9.26
N GLY A 503 -16.49 -4.76 -9.76
CA GLY A 503 -15.44 -5.62 -10.31
C GLY A 503 -14.06 -5.18 -9.88
N GLY A 504 -13.08 -6.11 -9.89
CA GLY A 504 -11.67 -5.79 -9.75
C GLY A 504 -10.97 -5.81 -11.10
N TYR A 505 -9.88 -5.05 -11.25
CA TYR A 505 -8.94 -5.27 -12.34
C TYR A 505 -8.19 -6.57 -12.05
N GLY A 506 -8.65 -7.68 -12.61
CA GLY A 506 -8.00 -8.97 -12.58
C GLY A 506 -6.84 -9.07 -13.57
#